data_26c97a3531404c86bfac959c72f4187c
#
_entry.id   26c97a3531404c86bfac959c72f4187c
#
_cell.length_a   1.000
_cell.length_b   1.000
_cell.length_c   1.000
_cell.angle_alpha   90.00
_cell.angle_beta   90.00
_cell.angle_gamma   90.00
#
_symmetry.space_group_name_H-M   'P 1'
#
loop_
_entity.id
_entity.type
_entity.pdbx_description
1 polymer ?
#
loop_
_entity_poly.entity_id
_entity_poly.type
_entity_poly.pdbx_seq_one_letter_code
_entity_poly.pdbx_strand_id
1 'polypeptide(L)'
;VVKGVGKTTAIIQARYSSERLPGKVMLPLGQQSMLGRVINAVQRAGLVDEIWLATSKQAADDILEAEGQKHGIPVFRGSESDVLDRFYKAALESRPDNLVRVTADNPFTYHGFIDEAIRELVYNNYDYTRHINIPVGSGVEVFKFKVLEEAAHNAIDSEEREHITLYINNKRDAFKIGLLAAGSGLNRSD
;
A
#
# COMPACT_ATOMS: atom_id res chain seq x y z
N VAL A 1 -16.05 -15.74 4.26
CA VAL A 1 -15.78 -14.61 5.18
C VAL A 1 -14.99 -15.17 6.35
N VAL A 2 -13.72 -14.81 6.48
CA VAL A 2 -12.90 -15.18 7.64
C VAL A 2 -13.40 -14.29 8.79
N LYS A 3 -14.18 -14.85 9.71
CA LYS A 3 -14.68 -14.14 10.89
C LYS A 3 -13.48 -13.70 11.73
N GLY A 4 -13.36 -12.39 12.00
CA GLY A 4 -12.39 -11.83 12.95
C GLY A 4 -11.20 -11.07 12.34
N VAL A 5 -11.20 -10.83 11.03
CA VAL A 5 -10.09 -10.09 10.38
C VAL A 5 -10.08 -8.59 10.72
N GLY A 6 -11.21 -8.03 11.16
CA GLY A 6 -11.36 -6.57 11.27
C GLY A 6 -11.47 -5.89 9.90
N LYS A 7 -11.78 -4.58 9.88
CA LYS A 7 -11.87 -3.82 8.63
C LYS A 7 -10.47 -3.64 8.02
N THR A 8 -10.30 -4.08 6.77
CA THR A 8 -9.04 -3.94 6.04
C THR A 8 -9.19 -2.97 4.87
N THR A 9 -8.39 -1.90 4.88
CA THR A 9 -8.36 -0.91 3.81
C THR A 9 -7.03 -0.98 3.05
N ALA A 10 -7.10 -1.09 1.73
CA ALA A 10 -5.95 -0.92 0.87
C ALA A 10 -5.81 0.56 0.48
N ILE A 11 -4.63 1.13 0.69
CA ILE A 11 -4.30 2.48 0.23
C ILE A 11 -3.22 2.39 -0.84
N ILE A 12 -3.58 2.80 -2.05
CA ILE A 12 -2.68 2.89 -3.20
C ILE A 12 -2.06 4.28 -3.18
N GLN A 13 -0.76 4.37 -2.92
CA GLN A 13 -0.05 5.64 -2.99
C GLN A 13 0.42 5.90 -4.42
N ALA A 14 0.14 7.10 -4.93
CA ALA A 14 0.56 7.53 -6.26
C ALA A 14 0.95 9.02 -6.26
N ARG A 15 1.90 9.37 -7.13
CA ARG A 15 2.18 10.76 -7.52
C ARG A 15 2.55 10.80 -9.00
N TYR A 16 2.15 11.86 -9.68
CA TYR A 16 2.52 12.08 -11.09
C TYR A 16 3.99 12.48 -11.22
N SER A 17 4.47 13.31 -10.29
CA SER A 17 5.86 13.76 -10.19
C SER A 17 6.77 12.60 -9.77
N SER A 18 7.41 11.96 -10.74
CA SER A 18 8.46 10.97 -10.53
C SER A 18 9.76 11.51 -11.11
N GLU A 19 10.82 11.56 -10.32
CA GLU A 19 12.12 12.11 -10.76
C GLU A 19 12.69 11.38 -11.99
N ARG A 20 12.61 10.06 -12.00
CA ARG A 20 13.16 9.22 -13.09
C ARG A 20 12.28 9.18 -14.33
N LEU A 21 10.96 9.19 -14.18
CA LEU A 21 9.99 9.10 -15.27
C LEU A 21 8.68 9.77 -14.84
N PRO A 22 8.51 11.08 -15.08
CA PRO A 22 7.27 11.78 -14.78
C PRO A 22 6.06 11.14 -15.45
N GLY A 23 4.97 11.01 -14.70
CA GLY A 23 3.73 10.42 -15.22
C GLY A 23 3.75 8.90 -15.42
N LYS A 24 4.81 8.19 -14.97
CA LYS A 24 4.95 6.73 -15.21
C LYS A 24 3.70 5.93 -14.80
N VAL A 25 3.02 6.31 -13.72
CA VAL A 25 1.83 5.61 -13.21
C VAL A 25 0.62 5.73 -14.14
N MET A 26 0.63 6.70 -15.04
CA MET A 26 -0.40 6.90 -16.07
C MET A 26 0.01 6.35 -17.44
N LEU A 27 1.24 5.86 -17.61
CA LEU A 27 1.63 5.24 -18.87
C LEU A 27 0.79 3.99 -19.15
N PRO A 28 0.45 3.77 -20.44
CA PRO A 28 -0.34 2.61 -20.83
C PRO A 28 0.44 1.31 -20.62
N LEU A 29 -0.22 0.34 -19.99
CA LEU A 29 0.27 -1.02 -19.85
C LEU A 29 -0.83 -1.97 -20.38
N GLY A 30 -0.76 -2.25 -21.68
CA GLY A 30 -1.85 -2.86 -22.41
C GLY A 30 -2.99 -1.87 -22.64
N GLN A 31 -4.23 -2.23 -22.26
CA GLN A 31 -5.42 -1.43 -22.49
C GLN A 31 -5.77 -0.44 -21.36
N GLN A 32 -4.94 -0.33 -20.35
CA GLN A 32 -5.19 0.51 -19.16
C GLN A 32 -3.89 1.18 -18.70
N SER A 33 -4.03 2.22 -17.85
CA SER A 33 -2.88 2.84 -17.19
C SER A 33 -2.22 1.86 -16.21
N MET A 34 -0.96 2.10 -15.86
CA MET A 34 -0.28 1.34 -14.80
C MET A 34 -1.06 1.42 -13.48
N LEU A 35 -1.53 2.62 -13.09
CA LEU A 35 -2.37 2.82 -11.91
C LEU A 35 -3.67 2.02 -12.00
N GLY A 36 -4.38 2.07 -13.14
CA GLY A 36 -5.60 1.30 -13.36
C GLY A 36 -5.38 -0.21 -13.22
N ARG A 37 -4.23 -0.71 -13.70
CA ARG A 37 -3.84 -2.11 -13.53
C ARG A 37 -3.65 -2.48 -12.06
N VAL A 38 -2.99 -1.62 -11.29
CA VAL A 38 -2.79 -1.83 -9.84
C VAL A 38 -4.13 -1.80 -9.11
N ILE A 39 -5.00 -0.81 -9.40
CA ILE A 39 -6.35 -0.74 -8.80
C ILE A 39 -7.13 -2.04 -9.07
N ASN A 40 -7.16 -2.50 -10.32
CA ASN A 40 -7.85 -3.73 -10.68
C ASN A 40 -7.26 -4.98 -10.00
N ALA A 41 -5.95 -5.01 -9.75
CA ALA A 41 -5.33 -6.11 -9.02
C ALA A 41 -5.77 -6.12 -7.55
N VAL A 42 -5.81 -4.94 -6.90
CA VAL A 42 -6.27 -4.80 -5.51
C VAL A 42 -7.77 -5.13 -5.37
N GLN A 43 -8.60 -4.72 -6.32
CA GLN A 43 -10.05 -5.03 -6.35
C GLN A 43 -10.36 -6.54 -6.41
N ARG A 44 -9.38 -7.36 -6.80
CA ARG A 44 -9.52 -8.84 -6.81
C ARG A 44 -9.18 -9.48 -5.47
N ALA A 45 -8.61 -8.74 -4.52
CA ALA A 45 -8.30 -9.28 -3.21
C ALA A 45 -9.59 -9.49 -2.41
N GLY A 46 -9.80 -10.70 -1.92
CA GLY A 46 -11.03 -11.09 -1.23
C GLY A 46 -11.14 -10.65 0.23
N LEU A 47 -10.03 -10.17 0.82
CA LEU A 47 -9.95 -9.73 2.22
C LEU A 47 -9.78 -8.21 2.38
N VAL A 48 -9.86 -7.46 1.29
CA VAL A 48 -9.87 -5.98 1.29
C VAL A 48 -11.31 -5.49 1.25
N ASP A 49 -11.72 -4.73 2.27
CA ASP A 49 -13.08 -4.19 2.39
C ASP A 49 -13.22 -2.86 1.64
N GLU A 50 -12.17 -2.06 1.58
CA GLU A 50 -12.18 -0.72 1.01
C GLU A 50 -10.85 -0.39 0.34
N ILE A 51 -10.90 0.36 -0.76
CA ILE A 51 -9.70 0.78 -1.51
C ILE A 51 -9.72 2.30 -1.62
N TRP A 52 -8.60 2.93 -1.29
CA TRP A 52 -8.38 4.37 -1.42
C TRP A 52 -7.17 4.65 -2.30
N LEU A 53 -7.22 5.75 -3.05
CA LEU A 53 -6.06 6.33 -3.71
C LEU A 53 -5.57 7.52 -2.88
N ALA A 54 -4.29 7.52 -2.48
CA ALA A 54 -3.66 8.63 -1.77
C ALA A 54 -2.66 9.34 -2.69
N THR A 55 -2.97 10.58 -3.08
CA THR A 55 -2.15 11.41 -3.96
C THR A 55 -1.90 12.80 -3.38
N SER A 56 -1.11 13.64 -4.08
CA SER A 56 -0.79 14.97 -3.59
C SER A 56 -1.84 16.02 -3.98
N LYS A 57 -1.73 17.22 -3.39
CA LYS A 57 -2.56 18.38 -3.76
C LYS A 57 -2.04 19.12 -5.00
N GLN A 58 -0.96 18.66 -5.63
CA GLN A 58 -0.42 19.29 -6.84
C GLN A 58 -1.39 19.11 -8.03
N ALA A 59 -1.52 20.14 -8.84
CA ALA A 59 -2.40 20.10 -10.03
C ALA A 59 -2.01 18.98 -11.02
N ALA A 60 -0.73 18.60 -11.06
CA ALA A 60 -0.26 17.46 -11.87
C ALA A 60 -0.91 16.12 -11.47
N ASP A 61 -1.39 16.00 -10.22
CA ASP A 61 -2.04 14.80 -9.71
C ASP A 61 -3.57 14.77 -9.98
N ASP A 62 -4.16 15.79 -10.62
CA ASP A 62 -5.58 15.81 -10.96
C ASP A 62 -5.95 14.62 -11.88
N ILE A 63 -5.03 14.23 -12.75
CA ILE A 63 -5.21 13.06 -13.61
C ILE A 63 -5.29 11.75 -12.81
N LEU A 64 -4.62 11.65 -11.67
CA LEU A 64 -4.67 10.49 -10.78
C LEU A 64 -6.02 10.45 -10.05
N GLU A 65 -6.52 11.60 -9.62
CA GLU A 65 -7.86 11.71 -9.04
C GLU A 65 -8.93 11.26 -10.03
N ALA A 66 -8.86 11.73 -11.28
CA ALA A 66 -9.77 11.31 -12.34
C ALA A 66 -9.71 9.79 -12.59
N GLU A 67 -8.52 9.19 -12.58
CA GLU A 67 -8.37 7.74 -12.75
C GLU A 67 -8.96 6.97 -11.55
N GLY A 68 -8.76 7.44 -10.30
CA GLY A 68 -9.40 6.86 -9.12
C GLY A 68 -10.93 6.90 -9.19
N GLN A 69 -11.48 8.04 -9.57
CA GLN A 69 -12.94 8.23 -9.77
C GLN A 69 -13.49 7.30 -10.85
N LYS A 70 -12.78 7.15 -11.97
CA LYS A 70 -13.14 6.22 -13.05
C LYS A 70 -13.24 4.76 -12.57
N HIS A 71 -12.41 4.38 -11.62
CA HIS A 71 -12.42 3.05 -10.99
C HIS A 71 -13.38 2.93 -9.79
N GLY A 72 -14.11 4.00 -9.45
CA GLY A 72 -15.09 4.03 -8.37
C GLY A 72 -14.46 3.96 -6.96
N ILE A 73 -13.19 4.36 -6.81
CA ILE A 73 -12.52 4.40 -5.52
C ILE A 73 -12.37 5.83 -5.00
N PRO A 74 -12.53 6.07 -3.69
CA PRO A 74 -12.30 7.37 -3.08
C PRO A 74 -10.83 7.79 -3.20
N VAL A 75 -10.62 9.11 -3.31
CA VAL A 75 -9.30 9.71 -3.44
C VAL A 75 -9.04 10.70 -2.32
N PHE A 76 -7.96 10.51 -1.60
CA PHE A 76 -7.44 11.45 -0.62
C PHE A 76 -6.29 12.25 -1.22
N ARG A 77 -6.32 13.57 -1.05
CA ARG A 77 -5.25 14.48 -1.50
C ARG A 77 -4.57 15.14 -0.30
N GLY A 78 -3.27 14.91 -0.15
CA GLY A 78 -2.48 15.38 0.99
C GLY A 78 -1.16 16.03 0.61
N SER A 79 -0.20 16.02 1.54
CA SER A 79 1.15 16.54 1.33
C SER A 79 1.88 15.81 0.20
N GLU A 80 2.66 16.52 -0.61
CA GLU A 80 3.54 15.91 -1.61
C GLU A 80 4.79 15.32 -0.95
N SER A 81 5.44 16.07 -0.07
CA SER A 81 6.71 15.72 0.57
C SER A 81 6.54 14.80 1.77
N ASP A 82 5.48 15.00 2.57
CA ASP A 82 5.19 14.15 3.72
C ASP A 82 4.24 13.01 3.34
N VAL A 83 4.82 11.93 2.83
CA VAL A 83 4.08 10.77 2.34
C VAL A 83 3.41 10.01 3.49
N LEU A 84 4.08 9.93 4.64
CA LEU A 84 3.54 9.28 5.84
C LEU A 84 2.31 10.01 6.36
N ASP A 85 2.34 11.35 6.47
CA ASP A 85 1.19 12.16 6.88
C ASP A 85 0.02 11.99 5.91
N ARG A 86 0.29 12.04 4.60
CA ARG A 86 -0.73 11.81 3.57
C ARG A 86 -1.39 10.45 3.71
N PHE A 87 -0.60 9.40 3.89
CA PHE A 87 -1.10 8.03 4.02
C PHE A 87 -1.89 7.86 5.33
N TYR A 88 -1.39 8.41 6.44
CA TYR A 88 -2.07 8.39 7.73
C TYR A 88 -3.43 9.10 7.68
N LYS A 89 -3.49 10.29 7.09
CA LYS A 89 -4.75 11.03 6.94
C LYS A 89 -5.75 10.32 6.04
N ALA A 90 -5.31 9.67 4.97
CA ALA A 90 -6.16 8.82 4.15
C ALA A 90 -6.72 7.63 4.96
N ALA A 91 -5.89 7.04 5.82
CA ALA A 91 -6.31 5.95 6.69
C ALA A 91 -7.34 6.40 7.75
N LEU A 92 -7.22 7.62 8.27
CA LEU A 92 -8.22 8.19 9.22
C LEU A 92 -9.61 8.30 8.61
N GLU A 93 -9.73 8.61 7.32
CA GLU A 93 -11.04 8.68 6.63
C GLU A 93 -11.72 7.30 6.56
N SER A 94 -10.95 6.26 6.30
CA SER A 94 -11.49 4.89 6.16
C SER A 94 -11.66 4.16 7.49
N ARG A 95 -10.96 4.58 8.55
CA ARG A 95 -10.98 3.97 9.90
C ARG A 95 -10.81 2.45 9.89
N PRO A 96 -9.69 1.92 9.39
CA PRO A 96 -9.45 0.50 9.30
C PRO A 96 -8.86 -0.06 10.60
N ASP A 97 -8.96 -1.38 10.79
CA ASP A 97 -8.14 -2.12 11.75
C ASP A 97 -6.78 -2.48 11.13
N ASN A 98 -6.80 -2.87 9.84
CA ASN A 98 -5.62 -3.26 9.09
C ASN A 98 -5.48 -2.45 7.80
N LEU A 99 -4.25 -2.22 7.39
CA LEU A 99 -3.89 -1.47 6.20
C LEU A 99 -3.06 -2.30 5.24
N VAL A 100 -3.39 -2.23 3.96
CA VAL A 100 -2.56 -2.73 2.87
C VAL A 100 -1.95 -1.53 2.16
N ARG A 101 -0.63 -1.41 2.21
CA ARG A 101 0.11 -0.40 1.43
C ARG A 101 0.43 -0.96 0.06
N VAL A 102 0.01 -0.25 -0.95
CA VAL A 102 0.29 -0.55 -2.36
C VAL A 102 0.92 0.66 -3.03
N THR A 103 1.94 0.47 -3.84
CA THR A 103 2.53 1.54 -4.66
C THR A 103 2.04 1.44 -6.09
N ALA A 104 1.59 2.55 -6.67
CA ALA A 104 0.98 2.60 -8.00
C ALA A 104 1.95 2.23 -9.15
N ASP A 105 3.24 2.15 -8.87
CA ASP A 105 4.29 1.76 -9.82
C ASP A 105 4.67 0.26 -9.73
N ASN A 106 3.89 -0.53 -9.03
CA ASN A 106 4.04 -1.99 -8.94
C ASN A 106 2.98 -2.72 -9.81
N PRO A 107 3.16 -2.78 -11.14
CA PRO A 107 2.15 -3.32 -12.06
C PRO A 107 1.92 -4.82 -11.94
N PHE A 108 2.80 -5.51 -11.23
CA PHE A 108 2.70 -6.95 -10.96
C PHE A 108 2.09 -7.26 -9.60
N THR A 109 1.53 -6.25 -8.91
CA THR A 109 0.78 -6.48 -7.66
C THR A 109 -0.17 -7.66 -7.81
N TYR A 110 -0.05 -8.64 -6.90
CA TYR A 110 -0.80 -9.88 -6.98
C TYR A 110 -1.77 -10.00 -5.81
N HIS A 111 -3.05 -10.08 -6.12
CA HIS A 111 -4.14 -10.14 -5.13
C HIS A 111 -4.01 -11.32 -4.14
N GLY A 112 -3.48 -12.45 -4.58
CA GLY A 112 -3.24 -13.61 -3.71
C GLY A 112 -2.22 -13.31 -2.60
N PHE A 113 -1.18 -12.51 -2.87
CA PHE A 113 -0.24 -12.06 -1.84
C PHE A 113 -0.87 -11.07 -0.87
N ILE A 114 -1.81 -10.24 -1.35
CA ILE A 114 -2.58 -9.35 -0.47
C ILE A 114 -3.35 -10.17 0.55
N ASP A 115 -4.15 -11.13 0.09
CA ASP A 115 -4.98 -11.97 0.96
C ASP A 115 -4.14 -12.85 1.89
N GLU A 116 -3.01 -13.36 1.43
CA GLU A 116 -2.08 -14.13 2.25
C GLU A 116 -1.48 -13.28 3.37
N ALA A 117 -0.97 -12.08 3.04
CA ALA A 117 -0.37 -11.18 4.01
C ALA A 117 -1.36 -10.71 5.08
N ILE A 118 -2.63 -10.46 4.69
CA ILE A 118 -3.70 -10.12 5.63
C ILE A 118 -4.00 -11.30 6.56
N ARG A 119 -4.15 -12.51 6.03
CA ARG A 119 -4.40 -13.72 6.85
C ARG A 119 -3.28 -13.94 7.86
N GLU A 120 -2.03 -13.85 7.42
CA GLU A 120 -0.87 -14.05 8.27
C GLU A 120 -0.75 -12.97 9.35
N LEU A 121 -1.02 -11.69 9.01
CA LEU A 121 -1.06 -10.60 9.98
C LEU A 121 -2.03 -10.92 11.13
N VAL A 122 -3.24 -11.33 10.78
CA VAL A 122 -4.32 -11.55 11.76
C VAL A 122 -4.11 -12.87 12.51
N TYR A 123 -3.85 -13.96 11.82
CA TYR A 123 -3.73 -15.29 12.42
C TYR A 123 -2.57 -15.37 13.43
N ASN A 124 -1.41 -14.82 13.07
CA ASN A 124 -0.23 -14.82 13.93
C ASN A 124 -0.13 -13.58 14.82
N ASN A 125 -1.13 -12.70 14.78
CA ASN A 125 -1.14 -11.43 15.50
C ASN A 125 0.14 -10.61 15.26
N TYR A 126 0.60 -10.56 14.01
CA TYR A 126 1.70 -9.68 13.60
C TYR A 126 1.25 -8.21 13.63
N ASP A 127 2.21 -7.30 13.79
CA ASP A 127 1.98 -5.87 13.66
C ASP A 127 2.24 -5.39 12.22
N TYR A 128 3.11 -6.11 11.50
CA TYR A 128 3.47 -5.86 10.11
C TYR A 128 3.81 -7.18 9.39
N THR A 129 3.39 -7.31 8.12
CA THR A 129 3.75 -8.44 7.26
C THR A 129 4.15 -7.96 5.87
N ARG A 130 5.08 -8.67 5.25
CA ARG A 130 5.42 -8.52 3.83
C ARG A 130 5.97 -9.82 3.27
N HIS A 131 5.87 -9.99 1.97
CA HIS A 131 6.56 -11.08 1.28
C HIS A 131 8.04 -10.76 1.04
N ILE A 132 8.86 -11.81 1.07
CA ILE A 132 10.27 -11.79 0.70
C ILE A 132 10.52 -12.83 -0.40
N ASN A 133 11.60 -12.66 -1.18
CA ASN A 133 11.98 -13.59 -2.26
C ASN A 133 10.88 -13.78 -3.31
N ILE A 134 10.16 -12.73 -3.64
CA ILE A 134 9.12 -12.68 -4.67
C ILE A 134 9.58 -11.80 -5.85
N PRO A 135 8.95 -11.93 -7.04
CA PRO A 135 9.24 -11.02 -8.15
C PRO A 135 9.06 -9.55 -7.75
N VAL A 136 9.97 -8.70 -8.21
CA VAL A 136 9.92 -7.26 -7.93
C VAL A 136 8.60 -6.67 -8.43
N GLY A 137 7.96 -5.86 -7.59
CA GLY A 137 6.70 -5.20 -7.91
C GLY A 137 5.44 -6.07 -7.76
N SER A 138 5.55 -7.30 -7.21
CA SER A 138 4.39 -8.17 -6.99
C SER A 138 3.85 -8.14 -5.55
N GLY A 139 4.67 -7.73 -4.59
CA GLY A 139 4.32 -7.72 -3.17
C GLY A 139 3.67 -6.45 -2.68
N VAL A 140 3.09 -6.57 -1.50
CA VAL A 140 2.50 -5.48 -0.74
C VAL A 140 3.01 -5.55 0.70
N GLU A 141 2.74 -4.50 1.46
CA GLU A 141 2.99 -4.44 2.90
C GLU A 141 1.66 -4.32 3.63
N VAL A 142 1.47 -5.13 4.67
CA VAL A 142 0.24 -5.12 5.47
C VAL A 142 0.60 -4.87 6.93
N PHE A 143 -0.12 -3.97 7.59
CA PHE A 143 0.13 -3.61 8.98
C PHE A 143 -1.13 -3.13 9.69
N LYS A 144 -1.14 -3.20 11.01
CA LYS A 144 -2.23 -2.70 11.84
C LYS A 144 -2.26 -1.17 11.81
N PHE A 145 -3.45 -0.59 11.89
CA PHE A 145 -3.63 0.88 11.93
C PHE A 145 -2.83 1.51 13.07
N LYS A 146 -2.83 0.92 14.27
CA LYS A 146 -2.05 1.42 15.43
C LYS A 146 -0.55 1.60 15.14
N VAL A 147 0.02 0.77 14.25
CA VAL A 147 1.43 0.85 13.87
C VAL A 147 1.70 2.06 12.96
N LEU A 148 0.77 2.34 12.04
CA LEU A 148 0.83 3.55 11.24
C LEU A 148 0.68 4.81 12.09
N GLU A 149 -0.26 4.79 13.03
CA GLU A 149 -0.51 5.89 13.97
C GLU A 149 0.74 6.18 14.82
N GLU A 150 1.38 5.15 15.35
CA GLU A 150 2.66 5.28 16.08
C GLU A 150 3.76 5.88 15.20
N ALA A 151 3.91 5.39 13.96
CA ALA A 151 4.88 5.93 13.02
C ALA A 151 4.58 7.41 12.69
N ALA A 152 3.32 7.75 12.42
CA ALA A 152 2.91 9.11 12.06
C ALA A 152 3.20 10.14 13.17
N HIS A 153 3.08 9.73 14.43
CA HIS A 153 3.33 10.60 15.59
C HIS A 153 4.81 10.67 16.00
N ASN A 154 5.61 9.64 15.75
CA ASN A 154 6.96 9.53 16.28
C ASN A 154 8.08 9.62 15.23
N ALA A 155 7.78 9.47 13.94
CA ALA A 155 8.76 9.63 12.88
C ALA A 155 9.15 11.11 12.73
N ILE A 156 10.43 11.43 12.98
CA ILE A 156 11.00 12.78 12.90
C ILE A 156 11.88 12.91 11.65
N ASP A 157 12.54 11.81 11.27
CA ASP A 157 13.45 11.78 10.14
C ASP A 157 12.71 11.98 8.80
N SER A 158 13.29 12.76 7.89
CA SER A 158 12.69 13.03 6.57
C SER A 158 12.53 11.77 5.73
N GLU A 159 13.46 10.81 5.83
CA GLU A 159 13.37 9.52 5.14
C GLU A 159 12.22 8.66 5.69
N GLU A 160 12.02 8.65 7.01
CA GLU A 160 10.88 7.97 7.63
C GLU A 160 9.54 8.63 7.26
N ARG A 161 9.53 9.96 7.03
CA ARG A 161 8.35 10.69 6.55
C ARG A 161 8.07 10.44 5.07
N GLU A 162 9.08 10.18 4.26
CA GLU A 162 8.94 9.82 2.84
C GLU A 162 8.61 8.35 2.64
N HIS A 163 9.23 7.45 3.44
CA HIS A 163 9.09 6.00 3.31
C HIS A 163 8.25 5.41 4.44
N ILE A 164 6.93 5.31 4.24
CA ILE A 164 5.88 4.98 5.23
C ILE A 164 6.26 3.86 6.21
N THR A 165 6.94 2.81 5.73
CA THR A 165 7.27 1.64 6.53
C THR A 165 8.71 1.64 7.05
N LEU A 166 9.49 2.69 6.76
CA LEU A 166 10.88 2.79 7.21
C LEU A 166 10.98 2.87 8.73
N TYR A 167 10.11 3.65 9.38
CA TYR A 167 10.01 3.71 10.84
C TYR A 167 9.85 2.31 11.48
N ILE A 168 8.98 1.49 10.91
CA ILE A 168 8.74 0.11 11.39
C ILE A 168 10.01 -0.73 11.20
N ASN A 169 10.65 -0.60 10.03
CA ASN A 169 11.86 -1.35 9.70
C ASN A 169 13.07 -0.93 10.55
N ASN A 170 13.17 0.34 10.96
CA ASN A 170 14.22 0.85 11.84
C ASN A 170 14.03 0.40 13.29
N LYS A 171 12.78 0.14 13.70
CA LYS A 171 12.42 -0.26 15.08
C LYS A 171 11.89 -1.70 15.15
N ARG A 172 12.54 -2.63 14.45
CA ARG A 172 12.08 -4.02 14.32
C ARG A 172 11.83 -4.73 15.65
N ASP A 173 12.57 -4.40 16.68
CA ASP A 173 12.44 -5.02 18.01
C ASP A 173 11.17 -4.55 18.76
N ALA A 174 10.59 -3.43 18.36
CA ALA A 174 9.36 -2.91 18.93
C ALA A 174 8.08 -3.51 18.30
N PHE A 175 8.19 -4.14 17.12
CA PHE A 175 7.06 -4.65 16.36
C PHE A 175 7.19 -6.14 16.06
N LYS A 176 6.08 -6.86 16.13
CA LYS A 176 6.02 -8.26 15.71
C LYS A 176 5.90 -8.35 14.18
N ILE A 177 7.02 -8.66 13.52
CA ILE A 177 7.11 -8.66 12.05
C ILE A 177 7.02 -10.08 11.49
N GLY A 178 6.12 -10.29 10.52
CA GLY A 178 6.00 -11.50 9.72
C GLY A 178 6.65 -11.32 8.34
N LEU A 179 7.68 -12.11 8.05
CA LEU A 179 8.30 -12.19 6.72
C LEU A 179 7.81 -13.47 6.04
N LEU A 180 7.04 -13.30 4.95
CA LEU A 180 6.37 -14.39 4.27
C LEU A 180 7.18 -14.80 3.04
N ALA A 181 7.65 -16.05 3.01
CA ALA A 181 8.29 -16.60 1.84
C ALA A 181 7.21 -17.09 0.86
N ALA A 182 7.30 -16.70 -0.41
CA ALA A 182 6.44 -17.29 -1.43
C ALA A 182 6.65 -18.81 -1.51
N GLY A 183 5.58 -19.55 -1.82
CA GLY A 183 5.68 -20.98 -2.08
C GLY A 183 6.72 -21.31 -3.17
N SER A 184 7.27 -22.50 -3.16
CA SER A 184 8.43 -22.93 -3.97
C SER A 184 8.35 -22.66 -5.48
N GLY A 185 7.16 -22.44 -6.02
CA GLY A 185 6.96 -22.08 -7.45
C GLY A 185 7.16 -20.61 -7.79
N LEU A 186 7.29 -19.72 -6.79
CA LEU A 186 7.43 -18.27 -6.95
C LEU A 186 8.69 -17.73 -6.26
N ASN A 187 9.45 -18.60 -5.59
CA ASN A 187 10.71 -18.22 -4.94
C ASN A 187 11.75 -17.86 -6.00
N ARG A 188 12.23 -16.64 -5.94
CA ARG A 188 13.42 -16.20 -6.65
C ARG A 188 14.62 -16.40 -5.74
N SER A 189 15.54 -17.28 -6.14
CA SER A 189 16.75 -17.65 -5.38
C SER A 189 18.02 -16.90 -5.82
N ASP A 190 17.90 -15.88 -6.68
CA ASP A 190 18.98 -15.10 -7.27
C ASP A 190 18.95 -13.62 -6.90
#